data_1ba264c7c6262bf222740cc1d080b228
#
_entry.id   1ba264c7c6262bf222740cc1d080b228
#
_cell.length_a   1.000
_cell.length_b   1.000
_cell.length_c   1.000
_cell.angle_alpha   90.00
_cell.angle_beta   90.00
_cell.angle_gamma   90.00
#
_symmetry.space_group_name_H-M   'P 1'
#
loop_
_entity.id
_entity.type
_entity.pdbx_description
1 polymer ?
#
loop_
_entity_poly.entity_id
_entity_poly.type
_entity_poly.pdbx_seq_one_letter_code
_entity_poly.pdbx_strand_id
1 'polypeptide(L)'
;MILATIRIMVAPPRRSEALEILNRAAERTRVQPGCLSCRIYHDEQVEAIFMVEEVWSSQDDLDRHLRSDDYRHVLFVTEMAVEPPEIRFQTISHSAGIEIIEKARGCSKG
;
A
#
# COMPACT_ATOMS: atom_id res chain seq x y z
N MET A 1 0.94 1.24 -14.73
CA MET A 1 0.52 1.50 -13.36
C MET A 1 1.04 0.40 -12.44
N ILE A 2 1.61 0.78 -11.31
CA ILE A 2 2.21 -0.18 -10.38
C ILE A 2 1.47 -0.10 -9.05
N LEU A 3 1.05 -1.26 -8.54
CA LEU A 3 0.49 -1.39 -7.21
C LEU A 3 1.57 -1.92 -6.27
N ALA A 4 1.89 -1.16 -5.24
CA ALA A 4 2.87 -1.55 -4.23
C ALA A 4 2.15 -1.74 -2.89
N THR A 5 2.32 -2.89 -2.27
CA THR A 5 1.69 -3.18 -0.97
C THR A 5 2.72 -3.70 0.02
N ILE A 6 2.55 -3.27 1.26
CA ILE A 6 3.32 -3.78 2.40
C ILE A 6 2.32 -4.15 3.48
N ARG A 7 2.32 -5.41 3.88
CA ARG A 7 1.49 -5.91 4.97
C ARG A 7 2.40 -6.20 6.16
N ILE A 8 2.13 -5.54 7.29
CA ILE A 8 2.99 -5.56 8.47
C ILE A 8 2.19 -5.95 9.71
N MET A 9 2.74 -6.85 10.50
CA MET A 9 2.19 -7.17 11.81
C MET A 9 3.06 -6.54 12.89
N VAL A 10 2.49 -5.67 13.71
CA VAL A 10 3.21 -4.91 14.75
C VAL A 10 2.65 -5.24 16.12
N ALA A 11 3.55 -5.54 17.07
CA ALA A 11 3.16 -5.83 18.44
C ALA A 11 2.48 -4.62 19.10
N PRO A 12 1.51 -4.83 20.02
CA PRO A 12 0.75 -3.75 20.62
C PRO A 12 1.58 -2.59 21.19
N PRO A 13 2.70 -2.82 21.89
CA PRO A 13 3.48 -1.71 22.47
C PRO A 13 4.05 -0.75 21.44
N ARG A 14 4.23 -1.19 20.18
CA ARG A 14 4.82 -0.36 19.14
C ARG A 14 3.83 0.10 18.08
N ARG A 15 2.57 -0.28 18.23
CA ARG A 15 1.55 -0.03 17.20
C ARG A 15 1.30 1.46 16.95
N SER A 16 1.16 2.26 18.02
CA SER A 16 0.94 3.69 17.88
C SER A 16 2.11 4.40 17.21
N GLU A 17 3.34 4.03 17.57
CA GLU A 17 4.54 4.59 16.97
C GLU A 17 4.60 4.25 15.48
N ALA A 18 4.35 2.99 15.13
CA ALA A 18 4.36 2.54 13.74
C ALA A 18 3.33 3.32 12.90
N LEU A 19 2.10 3.45 13.40
CA LEU A 19 1.06 4.18 12.69
C LEU A 19 1.40 5.65 12.51
N GLU A 20 1.96 6.29 13.53
CA GLU A 20 2.36 7.69 13.43
C GLU A 20 3.41 7.88 12.32
N ILE A 21 4.41 7.02 12.29
CA ILE A 21 5.45 7.08 11.26
C ILE A 21 4.85 6.84 9.88
N LEU A 22 4.02 5.82 9.73
CA LEU A 22 3.40 5.49 8.44
C LEU A 22 2.49 6.61 7.95
N ASN A 23 1.71 7.23 8.83
CA ASN A 23 0.84 8.33 8.44
C ASN A 23 1.62 9.54 7.93
N ARG A 24 2.71 9.89 8.60
CA ARG A 24 3.58 10.99 8.16
C ARG A 24 4.24 10.66 6.81
N ALA A 25 4.72 9.45 6.66
CA ALA A 25 5.30 9.01 5.40
C ALA A 25 4.28 9.04 4.27
N ALA A 26 3.04 8.61 4.54
CA ALA A 26 1.98 8.63 3.55
C ALA A 26 1.64 10.04 3.08
N GLU A 27 1.60 11.02 3.99
CA GLU A 27 1.34 12.42 3.63
C GLU A 27 2.38 12.94 2.63
N ARG A 28 3.65 12.63 2.86
CA ARG A 28 4.75 13.04 1.97
C ARG A 28 4.72 12.27 0.66
N THR A 29 4.36 11.01 0.72
CA THR A 29 4.28 10.16 -0.47
C THR A 29 3.21 10.63 -1.43
N ARG A 30 2.05 11.06 -0.90
CA ARG A 30 0.91 11.50 -1.72
C ARG A 30 1.22 12.68 -2.63
N VAL A 31 2.19 13.50 -2.27
CA VAL A 31 2.56 14.67 -3.07
C VAL A 31 3.76 14.42 -4.00
N GLN A 32 4.32 13.21 -3.99
CA GLN A 32 5.42 12.88 -4.88
C GLN A 32 4.92 12.70 -6.32
N PRO A 33 5.74 13.10 -7.31
CA PRO A 33 5.36 12.93 -8.71
C PRO A 33 5.08 11.46 -9.02
N GLY A 34 3.97 11.20 -9.71
CA GLY A 34 3.59 9.87 -10.12
C GLY A 34 2.87 9.04 -9.06
N CYS A 35 2.73 9.54 -7.84
CA CYS A 35 1.91 8.88 -6.83
C CYS A 35 0.43 9.13 -7.12
N LEU A 36 -0.29 8.09 -7.48
CA LEU A 36 -1.73 8.16 -7.76
C LEU A 36 -2.55 8.00 -6.49
N SER A 37 -2.07 7.20 -5.55
CA SER A 37 -2.67 7.07 -4.23
C SER A 37 -1.68 6.46 -3.25
N CYS A 38 -1.87 6.77 -1.97
CA CYS A 38 -1.15 6.14 -0.88
C CYS A 38 -2.09 6.08 0.31
N ARG A 39 -2.42 4.87 0.74
CA ARG A 39 -3.38 4.63 1.81
C ARG A 39 -2.85 3.63 2.81
N ILE A 40 -3.28 3.79 4.05
CA ILE A 40 -2.97 2.86 5.11
C ILE A 40 -4.28 2.22 5.54
N TYR A 41 -4.27 0.89 5.59
CA TYR A 41 -5.42 0.10 6.01
C TYR A 41 -5.08 -0.67 7.28
N HIS A 42 -6.08 -0.87 8.09
CA HIS A 42 -5.97 -1.70 9.29
C HIS A 42 -6.84 -2.93 9.09
N ASP A 43 -6.30 -4.10 9.39
CA ASP A 43 -7.06 -5.34 9.28
C ASP A 43 -8.12 -5.38 10.39
N GLU A 44 -9.37 -5.58 10.02
CA GLU A 44 -10.46 -5.60 10.98
C GLU A 44 -10.45 -6.84 11.87
N GLN A 45 -9.94 -7.94 11.33
CA GLN A 45 -9.93 -9.21 12.05
C GLN A 45 -8.69 -9.43 12.91
N VAL A 46 -7.56 -8.85 12.49
CA VAL A 46 -6.30 -8.97 13.21
C VAL A 46 -5.75 -7.59 13.50
N GLU A 47 -5.97 -7.12 14.71
CA GLU A 47 -5.63 -5.76 15.13
C GLU A 47 -4.16 -5.40 14.93
N ALA A 48 -3.29 -6.39 14.99
CA ALA A 48 -1.85 -6.18 14.84
C ALA A 48 -1.41 -5.88 13.40
N ILE A 49 -2.29 -6.06 12.40
CA ILE A 49 -1.93 -5.99 10.99
C ILE A 49 -2.33 -4.67 10.35
N PHE A 50 -1.37 -4.04 9.69
CA PHE A 50 -1.57 -2.85 8.85
C PHE A 50 -1.10 -3.14 7.44
N MET A 51 -1.71 -2.47 6.47
CA MET A 51 -1.27 -2.53 5.08
C MET A 51 -1.08 -1.12 4.54
N VAL A 52 0.05 -0.89 3.90
CA VAL A 52 0.29 0.32 3.13
C VAL A 52 0.09 -0.04 1.67
N GLU A 53 -0.77 0.70 0.99
CA GLU A 53 -1.07 0.49 -0.42
C GLU A 53 -0.76 1.75 -1.20
N GLU A 54 0.10 1.62 -2.20
CA GLU A 54 0.49 2.72 -3.06
C GLU A 54 0.22 2.36 -4.51
N VAL A 55 -0.22 3.34 -5.28
CA VAL A 55 -0.37 3.19 -6.73
C VAL A 55 0.49 4.24 -7.41
N TRP A 56 1.34 3.79 -8.31
CA TRP A 56 2.30 4.62 -9.03
C TRP A 56 2.03 4.60 -10.53
N SER A 57 2.19 5.75 -11.18
CA SER A 57 1.92 5.86 -12.61
C SER A 57 2.94 5.13 -13.47
N SER A 58 4.19 5.01 -12.99
CA SER A 58 5.27 4.38 -13.75
C SER A 58 6.29 3.73 -12.83
N GLN A 59 7.10 2.85 -13.40
CA GLN A 59 8.21 2.22 -12.70
C GLN A 59 9.26 3.26 -12.27
N ASP A 60 9.53 4.26 -13.12
CA ASP A 60 10.52 5.30 -12.80
C ASP A 60 10.10 6.11 -11.58
N ASP A 61 8.82 6.45 -11.47
CA ASP A 61 8.31 7.19 -10.32
C ASP A 61 8.40 6.35 -9.05
N LEU A 62 8.05 5.07 -9.14
CA LEU A 62 8.20 4.14 -8.02
C LEU A 62 9.67 4.02 -7.61
N ASP A 63 10.57 3.83 -8.55
CA ASP A 63 11.99 3.70 -8.25
C ASP A 63 12.54 4.93 -7.54
N ARG A 64 12.13 6.11 -7.98
CA ARG A 64 12.51 7.35 -7.32
C ARG A 64 12.03 7.38 -5.87
N HIS A 65 10.78 6.97 -5.64
CA HIS A 65 10.20 6.87 -4.31
C HIS A 65 10.99 5.89 -3.43
N LEU A 66 11.31 4.72 -3.95
CA LEU A 66 12.03 3.69 -3.20
C LEU A 66 13.44 4.14 -2.80
N ARG A 67 14.06 5.05 -3.58
CA ARG A 67 15.37 5.60 -3.28
C ARG A 67 15.31 6.83 -2.37
N SER A 68 14.11 7.37 -2.10
CA SER A 68 13.96 8.60 -1.33
C SER A 68 14.26 8.41 0.16
N ASP A 69 14.59 9.52 0.82
CA ASP A 69 14.76 9.51 2.28
C ASP A 69 13.45 9.21 2.99
N ASP A 70 12.32 9.63 2.41
CA ASP A 70 11.00 9.35 3.00
C ASP A 70 10.76 7.85 3.12
N TYR A 71 11.22 7.06 2.15
CA TYR A 71 11.02 5.61 2.18
C TYR A 71 11.79 4.94 3.31
N ARG A 72 12.85 5.55 3.83
CA ARG A 72 13.59 5.03 4.99
C ARG A 72 12.68 4.89 6.21
N HIS A 73 11.72 5.80 6.36
CA HIS A 73 10.76 5.73 7.47
C HIS A 73 9.87 4.51 7.35
N VAL A 74 9.47 4.18 6.13
CA VAL A 74 8.69 2.97 5.87
C VAL A 74 9.53 1.73 6.20
N LEU A 75 10.77 1.70 5.75
CA LEU A 75 11.68 0.60 6.05
C LEU A 75 11.92 0.43 7.54
N PHE A 76 12.01 1.54 8.28
CA PHE A 76 12.13 1.50 9.72
C PHE A 76 10.93 0.81 10.37
N VAL A 77 9.74 1.09 9.89
CA VAL A 77 8.52 0.44 10.39
C VAL A 77 8.53 -1.05 10.05
N THR A 78 9.03 -1.44 8.88
CA THR A 78 9.12 -2.87 8.54
C THR A 78 10.02 -3.63 9.52
N GLU A 79 11.01 -2.98 10.10
CA GLU A 79 11.88 -3.58 11.10
C GLU A 79 11.17 -3.79 12.45
N MET A 80 10.05 -3.10 12.68
CA MET A 80 9.22 -3.30 13.88
C MET A 80 8.32 -4.52 13.77
N ALA A 81 8.23 -5.13 12.59
CA ALA A 81 7.34 -6.25 12.36
C ALA A 81 7.76 -7.47 13.19
N VAL A 82 6.77 -8.17 13.75
CA VAL A 82 7.02 -9.36 14.57
C VAL A 82 7.30 -10.61 13.73
N GLU A 83 7.03 -10.52 12.43
CA GLU A 83 7.34 -11.55 11.44
C GLU A 83 7.70 -10.85 10.13
N PRO A 84 8.33 -11.53 9.16
CA PRO A 84 8.69 -10.89 7.90
C PRO A 84 7.48 -10.24 7.24
N PRO A 85 7.56 -8.94 6.88
CA PRO A 85 6.45 -8.28 6.21
C PRO A 85 6.26 -8.82 4.80
N GLU A 86 5.01 -8.80 4.32
CA GLU A 86 4.73 -9.12 2.92
C GLU A 86 4.86 -7.87 2.09
N ILE A 87 5.81 -7.86 1.18
CA ILE A 87 6.05 -6.74 0.28
C ILE A 87 5.82 -7.22 -1.14
N ARG A 88 4.93 -6.53 -1.87
CA ARG A 88 4.60 -6.91 -3.25
C ARG A 88 4.56 -5.70 -4.15
N PHE A 89 5.06 -5.87 -5.37
CA PHE A 89 4.97 -4.89 -6.44
C PHE A 89 4.34 -5.58 -7.63
N GLN A 90 3.20 -5.03 -8.09
CA GLN A 90 2.44 -5.64 -9.17
C GLN A 90 2.20 -4.62 -10.28
N THR A 91 2.59 -4.98 -11.50
CA THR A 91 2.30 -4.14 -12.65
C THR A 91 0.88 -4.42 -13.11
N ILE A 92 0.08 -3.38 -13.22
CA ILE A 92 -1.30 -3.47 -13.63
C ILE A 92 -1.38 -3.15 -15.12
N SER A 93 -1.74 -4.13 -15.92
CA SER A 93 -1.91 -3.96 -17.37
C SER A 93 -3.38 -3.75 -17.76
N HIS A 94 -4.30 -4.14 -16.90
CA HIS A 94 -5.72 -4.03 -17.17
C HIS A 94 -6.50 -3.90 -15.86
N SER A 95 -7.53 -3.07 -15.87
CA SER A 95 -8.44 -2.93 -14.73
C SER A 95 -9.86 -2.97 -15.25
N ALA A 96 -10.74 -3.54 -14.45
CA ALA A 96 -12.17 -3.58 -14.76
C ALA A 96 -12.96 -3.33 -13.49
N GLY A 97 -14.21 -2.95 -13.64
CA GLY A 97 -15.08 -2.60 -12.54
C GLY A 97 -16.30 -3.48 -12.46
N ILE A 98 -17.44 -2.87 -12.14
CA ILE A 98 -18.71 -3.59 -11.91
C ILE A 98 -19.16 -4.42 -13.10
N GLU A 99 -18.75 -4.06 -14.30
CA GLU A 99 -19.13 -4.80 -15.52
C GLU A 99 -18.69 -6.26 -15.48
N ILE A 100 -17.63 -6.58 -14.75
CA ILE A 100 -17.21 -7.97 -14.58
C ILE A 100 -18.23 -8.74 -13.76
N ILE A 101 -18.78 -8.12 -12.72
CA ILE A 101 -19.79 -8.74 -11.87
C ILE A 101 -21.06 -8.97 -12.68
N GLU A 102 -21.49 -7.96 -13.41
CA GLU A 102 -22.69 -8.02 -14.23
C GLU A 102 -22.58 -9.13 -15.28
N LYS A 103 -21.43 -9.21 -15.93
CA LYS A 103 -21.17 -10.24 -16.94
C LYS A 103 -21.19 -11.64 -16.32
N ALA A 104 -20.51 -11.83 -15.19
CA ALA A 104 -20.42 -13.12 -14.51
C ALA A 104 -21.79 -13.59 -14.03
N ARG A 105 -22.65 -12.68 -13.60
CA ARG A 105 -23.97 -13.00 -13.11
C ARG A 105 -25.03 -13.07 -14.21
N GLY A 106 -24.65 -12.86 -15.46
CA GLY A 106 -25.60 -12.87 -16.57
C GLY A 106 -26.52 -11.66 -16.60
N CYS A 107 -26.15 -10.56 -15.93
CA CYS A 107 -26.94 -9.33 -15.88
C CYS A 107 -26.67 -8.48 -17.11
N SER A 108 -26.57 -9.09 -18.25
CA SER A 108 -26.32 -8.36 -19.45
C SER A 108 -27.54 -7.53 -19.80
N LYS A 109 -27.31 -6.32 -20.19
CA LYS A 109 -28.33 -5.42 -20.62
C LYS A 109 -28.51 -5.51 -22.12
N GLY A 110 -28.79 -6.65 -22.51
CA GLY A 110 -28.93 -6.98 -23.92
C GLY A 110 -29.44 -5.90 -24.77
#